data_56f965a2468013459a5d87d269a1925d
#
_entry.id   56f965a2468013459a5d87d269a1925d
#
_cell.length_a   1.000
_cell.length_b   1.000
_cell.length_c   1.000
_cell.angle_alpha   90.00
_cell.angle_beta   90.00
_cell.angle_gamma   90.00
#
_symmetry.space_group_name_H-M   'P 1'
#
loop_
_entity.id
_entity.type
_entity.pdbx_description
1 polymer ?
#
loop_
_entity_poly.entity_id
_entity_poly.type
_entity_poly.pdbx_seq_one_letter_code
_entity_poly.pdbx_strand_id
1 'polypeptide(L)'
;LAKHWSIEVNAVDFGGPATDRPVSKDEFVWDGEEDTRRLLLCVEKYSKFVTELWMSARYTILSKQMRGLDNETAEEGTKRIWKQTKGSPPRMEVETKQEMKTRTKQSPDNFDCLVTGLEGARRRGFQIENMRDGAEVKSIVDDWLERELKKRREFMKKAEINYSA
;
A
#
# COMPACT_ATOMS: atom_id res chain seq x y z
N LEU A 1 23.45 -10.91 19.93
CA LEU A 1 23.52 -11.32 18.53
C LEU A 1 24.53 -10.47 17.75
N ALA A 2 24.48 -9.12 17.83
CA ALA A 2 25.40 -8.23 17.10
C ALA A 2 26.90 -8.47 17.39
N LYS A 3 27.27 -8.96 18.56
CA LYS A 3 28.67 -9.24 18.93
C LYS A 3 29.31 -10.41 18.19
N HIS A 4 28.51 -11.26 17.56
CA HIS A 4 28.97 -12.46 16.84
C HIS A 4 28.88 -12.34 15.32
N TRP A 5 28.30 -11.26 14.81
CA TRP A 5 28.14 -11.01 13.40
C TRP A 5 29.02 -9.86 12.97
N SER A 6 29.80 -10.07 11.93
CA SER A 6 30.63 -9.01 11.31
C SER A 6 29.81 -7.98 10.51
N ILE A 7 28.48 -8.14 10.50
CA ILE A 7 27.54 -7.30 9.75
C ILE A 7 26.70 -6.51 10.75
N GLU A 8 26.46 -5.23 10.45
CA GLU A 8 25.56 -4.39 11.22
C GLU A 8 24.13 -4.97 11.21
N VAL A 9 23.58 -5.22 12.40
CA VAL A 9 22.22 -5.72 12.59
C VAL A 9 21.31 -4.55 12.95
N ASN A 10 20.42 -4.19 12.04
CA ASN A 10 19.45 -3.13 12.23
C ASN A 10 18.10 -3.73 12.68
N ALA A 11 17.65 -3.35 13.85
CA ALA A 11 16.34 -3.74 14.35
C ALA A 11 15.21 -3.00 13.61
N VAL A 12 14.12 -3.71 13.34
CA VAL A 12 12.86 -3.15 12.81
C VAL A 12 11.79 -3.32 13.89
N ASP A 13 11.42 -2.21 14.53
CA ASP A 13 10.38 -2.21 15.57
C ASP A 13 9.00 -1.99 14.93
N PHE A 14 8.26 -3.06 14.73
CA PHE A 14 6.90 -3.02 14.17
C PHE A 14 5.89 -2.25 15.03
N GLY A 15 6.14 -2.14 16.34
CA GLY A 15 5.28 -1.47 17.32
C GLY A 15 5.49 0.04 17.39
N GLY A 16 6.59 0.53 16.87
CA GLY A 16 6.97 1.94 16.94
C GLY A 16 6.04 2.88 16.15
N PRO A 17 6.23 4.20 16.32
CA PRO A 17 5.52 5.21 15.53
C PRO A 17 5.96 5.17 14.07
N ALA A 18 5.09 5.63 13.17
CA ALA A 18 5.47 5.87 11.79
C ALA A 18 6.55 6.97 11.69
N THR A 19 7.33 6.95 10.62
CA THR A 19 8.50 7.84 10.46
C THR A 19 8.14 9.18 9.82
N ASP A 20 9.07 10.14 9.89
CA ASP A 20 8.96 11.42 9.19
C ASP A 20 9.35 11.34 7.70
N ARG A 21 9.50 10.15 7.16
CA ARG A 21 9.78 9.95 5.74
C ARG A 21 8.56 10.30 4.89
N PRO A 22 8.75 10.83 3.67
CA PRO A 22 7.65 10.97 2.72
C PRO A 22 6.98 9.64 2.41
N VAL A 23 5.67 9.66 2.22
CA VAL A 23 4.89 8.49 1.81
C VAL A 23 5.32 8.00 0.43
N SER A 24 5.42 8.94 -0.51
CA SER A 24 5.91 8.74 -1.88
C SER A 24 6.40 10.07 -2.45
N LYS A 25 6.90 10.07 -3.67
CA LYS A 25 7.36 11.29 -4.36
C LYS A 25 6.23 12.18 -4.86
N ASP A 26 4.99 11.70 -4.89
CA ASP A 26 3.83 12.37 -5.51
C ASP A 26 2.66 12.61 -4.57
N GLU A 27 2.75 12.22 -3.30
CA GLU A 27 1.73 12.55 -2.32
C GLU A 27 2.08 13.85 -1.60
N PHE A 28 1.25 14.86 -1.83
CA PHE A 28 1.43 16.22 -1.28
C PHE A 28 0.28 16.59 -0.36
N VAL A 29 0.57 17.46 0.59
CA VAL A 29 -0.38 18.16 1.45
C VAL A 29 -0.19 19.67 1.31
N TRP A 30 -1.28 20.42 1.41
CA TRP A 30 -1.23 21.87 1.43
C TRP A 30 -0.77 22.37 2.80
N ASP A 31 0.17 23.29 2.83
CA ASP A 31 0.79 23.80 4.06
C ASP A 31 0.05 25.02 4.65
N GLY A 32 -1.18 25.27 4.20
CA GLY A 32 -2.03 26.36 4.72
C GLY A 32 -1.69 27.74 4.19
N GLU A 33 -0.57 27.93 3.54
CA GLU A 33 -0.20 29.16 2.85
C GLU A 33 -0.52 29.04 1.35
N GLU A 34 -0.92 30.15 0.73
CA GLU A 34 -1.27 30.18 -0.69
C GLU A 34 -0.12 29.57 -1.54
N ASP A 35 -0.43 28.48 -2.23
CA ASP A 35 0.41 27.79 -3.22
C ASP A 35 1.61 26.97 -2.69
N THR A 36 1.79 26.78 -1.40
CA THR A 36 2.85 25.93 -0.89
C THR A 36 2.38 24.49 -0.69
N ARG A 37 3.04 23.56 -1.39
CA ARG A 37 2.83 22.11 -1.26
C ARG A 37 4.07 21.46 -0.68
N ARG A 38 3.89 20.63 0.32
CA ARG A 38 4.96 19.76 0.82
C ARG A 38 4.58 18.30 0.68
N LEU A 39 5.57 17.41 0.68
CA LEU A 39 5.33 15.98 0.68
C LEU A 39 4.61 15.56 1.97
N LEU A 40 3.62 14.69 1.82
CA LEU A 40 2.92 14.07 2.93
C LEU A 40 3.86 13.10 3.66
N LEU A 41 4.00 13.24 4.97
CA LEU A 41 4.85 12.38 5.78
C LEU A 41 4.11 11.14 6.27
N CYS A 42 4.86 10.04 6.44
CA CYS A 42 4.31 8.78 6.94
C CYS A 42 3.67 8.93 8.32
N VAL A 43 4.27 9.72 9.22
CA VAL A 43 3.73 9.99 10.57
C VAL A 43 2.38 10.71 10.54
N GLU A 44 2.09 11.46 9.49
CA GLU A 44 0.80 12.16 9.32
C GLU A 44 -0.28 11.22 8.79
N LYS A 45 0.09 10.26 7.94
CA LYS A 45 -0.83 9.34 7.28
C LYS A 45 -1.07 8.05 8.06
N TYR A 46 -0.06 7.53 8.75
CA TYR A 46 -0.07 6.24 9.42
C TYR A 46 0.04 6.36 10.94
N SER A 47 -0.67 5.51 11.67
CA SER A 47 -0.65 5.51 13.14
C SER A 47 0.57 4.80 13.71
N LYS A 48 1.07 3.78 13.02
CA LYS A 48 2.15 2.90 13.47
C LYS A 48 3.12 2.57 12.35
N PHE A 49 4.35 2.23 12.73
CA PHE A 49 5.39 1.86 11.78
C PHE A 49 5.03 0.61 10.96
N VAL A 50 4.38 -0.39 11.53
CA VAL A 50 3.89 -1.55 10.79
C VAL A 50 2.94 -1.14 9.66
N THR A 51 2.10 -0.13 9.88
CA THR A 51 1.18 0.39 8.83
C THR A 51 1.97 1.06 7.71
N GLU A 52 2.98 1.87 8.06
CA GLU A 52 3.90 2.46 7.09
C GLU A 52 4.58 1.39 6.24
N LEU A 53 5.12 0.33 6.86
CA LEU A 53 5.81 -0.76 6.16
C LEU A 53 4.90 -1.46 5.16
N TRP A 54 3.70 -1.84 5.58
CA TRP A 54 2.72 -2.51 4.73
C TRP A 54 2.24 -1.65 3.57
N MET A 55 1.98 -0.38 3.82
CA MET A 55 1.59 0.57 2.77
C MET A 55 2.76 0.89 1.84
N SER A 56 3.98 0.97 2.35
CA SER A 56 5.18 1.11 1.53
C SER A 56 5.36 -0.06 0.55
N ALA A 57 5.14 -1.30 0.99
CA ALA A 57 5.17 -2.46 0.11
C ALA A 57 4.07 -2.38 -0.95
N ARG A 58 2.85 -2.01 -0.56
CA ARG A 58 1.74 -1.79 -1.49
C ARG A 58 2.11 -0.75 -2.57
N TYR A 59 2.67 0.39 -2.19
CA TYR A 59 3.07 1.43 -3.15
C TYR A 59 4.22 0.96 -4.06
N THR A 60 5.19 0.22 -3.53
CA THR A 60 6.30 -0.34 -4.30
C THR A 60 5.81 -1.36 -5.34
N ILE A 61 4.78 -2.14 -5.01
CA ILE A 61 4.12 -3.07 -5.95
C ILE A 61 3.37 -2.27 -7.03
N LEU A 62 2.56 -1.30 -6.63
CA LEU A 62 1.76 -0.48 -7.55
C LEU A 62 2.61 0.35 -8.51
N SER A 63 3.74 0.89 -8.04
CA SER A 63 4.73 1.61 -8.88
C SER A 63 5.59 0.67 -9.74
N LYS A 64 5.34 -0.65 -9.72
CA LYS A 64 6.09 -1.68 -10.46
C LYS A 64 7.59 -1.75 -10.13
N GLN A 65 7.99 -1.20 -8.99
CA GLN A 65 9.37 -1.28 -8.49
C GLN A 65 9.67 -2.66 -7.87
N MET A 66 8.64 -3.44 -7.52
CA MET A 66 8.78 -4.80 -7.01
C MET A 66 8.38 -5.81 -8.08
N ARG A 67 9.23 -6.84 -8.29
CA ARG A 67 9.01 -7.91 -9.25
C ARG A 67 9.32 -9.27 -8.61
N GLY A 68 8.75 -10.32 -9.17
CA GLY A 68 9.03 -11.69 -8.73
C GLY A 68 8.37 -12.06 -7.39
N LEU A 69 7.29 -11.35 -7.01
CA LEU A 69 6.51 -11.70 -5.84
C LEU A 69 5.81 -13.05 -6.11
N ASP A 70 6.02 -14.03 -5.23
CA ASP A 70 5.34 -15.31 -5.30
C ASP A 70 3.87 -15.20 -4.84
N ASN A 71 3.07 -16.17 -5.25
CA ASN A 71 1.63 -16.15 -5.00
C ASN A 71 1.28 -16.22 -3.51
N GLU A 72 2.04 -16.96 -2.72
CA GLU A 72 1.80 -17.11 -1.28
C GLU A 72 2.01 -15.78 -0.55
N THR A 73 3.15 -15.13 -0.80
CA THR A 73 3.45 -13.80 -0.24
C THR A 73 2.42 -12.75 -0.70
N ALA A 74 2.01 -12.78 -1.97
CA ALA A 74 0.98 -11.88 -2.47
C ALA A 74 -0.36 -12.10 -1.77
N GLU A 75 -0.75 -13.36 -1.58
CA GLU A 75 -1.98 -13.72 -0.87
C GLU A 75 -1.97 -13.25 0.58
N GLU A 76 -0.87 -13.43 1.31
CA GLU A 76 -0.72 -12.89 2.66
C GLU A 76 -0.90 -11.36 2.68
N GLY A 77 -0.28 -10.66 1.74
CA GLY A 77 -0.35 -9.20 1.60
C GLY A 77 -1.77 -8.68 1.38
N THR A 78 -2.62 -9.42 0.67
CA THR A 78 -4.01 -9.03 0.40
C THR A 78 -4.97 -9.31 1.55
N LYS A 79 -4.62 -10.20 2.49
CA LYS A 79 -5.50 -10.61 3.58
C LYS A 79 -5.56 -9.60 4.73
N ARG A 80 -4.57 -8.72 4.91
CA ARG A 80 -4.54 -7.79 6.04
C ARG A 80 -5.46 -6.61 5.82
N ILE A 81 -6.36 -6.38 6.78
CA ILE A 81 -7.34 -5.30 6.75
C ILE A 81 -6.72 -4.02 7.34
N TRP A 82 -7.14 -2.87 6.82
CA TRP A 82 -6.81 -1.58 7.39
C TRP A 82 -8.08 -0.81 7.75
N LYS A 83 -7.97 0.10 8.71
CA LYS A 83 -9.03 0.98 9.20
C LYS A 83 -8.49 2.38 9.41
N GLN A 84 -9.38 3.36 9.52
CA GLN A 84 -9.02 4.68 10.00
C GLN A 84 -9.11 4.73 11.53
N THR A 85 -8.17 5.41 12.17
CA THR A 85 -8.21 5.70 13.61
C THR A 85 -9.31 6.73 13.92
N LYS A 86 -9.78 6.74 15.15
CA LYS A 86 -10.77 7.73 15.63
C LYS A 86 -10.16 9.10 15.96
N GLY A 87 -8.85 9.30 15.73
CA GLY A 87 -8.15 10.58 15.98
C GLY A 87 -8.52 11.68 15.00
N SER A 88 -8.15 12.92 15.33
CA SER A 88 -8.27 14.08 14.44
C SER A 88 -6.88 14.69 14.26
N PRO A 89 -6.31 14.63 13.04
CA PRO A 89 -6.81 13.98 11.83
C PRO A 89 -6.81 12.45 11.93
N PRO A 90 -7.71 11.76 11.20
CA PRO A 90 -7.74 10.29 11.18
C PRO A 90 -6.52 9.77 10.43
N ARG A 91 -5.89 8.72 10.96
CA ARG A 91 -4.74 8.05 10.35
C ARG A 91 -5.10 6.63 9.95
N MET A 92 -4.38 6.09 8.98
CA MET A 92 -4.52 4.69 8.60
C MET A 92 -3.84 3.78 9.64
N GLU A 93 -4.47 2.65 9.92
CA GLU A 93 -3.94 1.61 10.79
C GLU A 93 -4.28 0.23 10.21
N VAL A 94 -3.29 -0.61 9.99
CA VAL A 94 -3.52 -2.02 9.69
C VAL A 94 -3.87 -2.80 10.95
N GLU A 95 -4.71 -3.81 10.82
CA GLU A 95 -5.00 -4.73 11.93
C GLU A 95 -3.70 -5.32 12.51
N THR A 96 -3.72 -5.64 13.78
CA THR A 96 -2.58 -6.31 14.42
C THR A 96 -2.40 -7.72 13.85
N LYS A 97 -1.19 -8.26 13.96
CA LYS A 97 -0.89 -9.64 13.56
C LYS A 97 -1.80 -10.65 14.29
N GLN A 98 -2.14 -10.37 15.55
CA GLN A 98 -3.03 -11.21 16.34
C GLN A 98 -4.48 -11.17 15.85
N GLU A 99 -5.00 -9.98 15.51
CA GLU A 99 -6.34 -9.84 14.92
C GLU A 99 -6.42 -10.58 13.59
N MET A 100 -5.44 -10.38 12.70
CA MET A 100 -5.35 -11.09 11.43
C MET A 100 -5.32 -12.60 11.62
N LYS A 101 -4.45 -13.10 12.50
CA LYS A 101 -4.31 -14.53 12.81
C LYS A 101 -5.61 -15.13 13.37
N THR A 102 -6.31 -14.40 14.22
CA THR A 102 -7.61 -14.83 14.76
C THR A 102 -8.65 -14.96 13.66
N ARG A 103 -8.68 -14.03 12.71
CA ARG A 103 -9.64 -13.97 11.60
C ARG A 103 -9.32 -14.96 10.48
N THR A 104 -8.07 -15.05 10.05
CA THR A 104 -7.65 -15.85 8.88
C THR A 104 -7.09 -17.22 9.24
N LYS A 105 -6.77 -17.46 10.52
CA LYS A 105 -6.03 -18.64 11.02
C LYS A 105 -4.60 -18.78 10.43
N GLN A 106 -4.11 -17.73 9.79
CA GLN A 106 -2.79 -17.68 9.15
C GLN A 106 -1.98 -16.50 9.68
N SER A 107 -0.66 -16.65 9.70
CA SER A 107 0.29 -15.60 10.04
C SER A 107 0.89 -15.03 8.75
N PRO A 108 1.02 -13.71 8.59
CA PRO A 108 1.59 -13.12 7.38
C PRO A 108 3.13 -13.10 7.43
N ASP A 109 3.76 -14.24 7.68
CA ASP A 109 5.19 -14.28 7.97
C ASP A 109 6.05 -13.95 6.74
N ASN A 110 5.64 -14.41 5.55
CA ASN A 110 6.33 -14.10 4.30
C ASN A 110 6.21 -12.60 3.96
N PHE A 111 5.02 -12.04 4.11
CA PHE A 111 4.83 -10.62 3.83
C PHE A 111 5.49 -9.72 4.88
N ASP A 112 5.51 -10.11 6.16
CA ASP A 112 6.26 -9.41 7.21
C ASP A 112 7.78 -9.46 6.91
N CYS A 113 8.30 -10.57 6.36
CA CYS A 113 9.68 -10.67 5.90
C CYS A 113 9.96 -9.73 4.72
N LEU A 114 9.07 -9.70 3.74
CA LEU A 114 9.15 -8.80 2.59
C LEU A 114 9.22 -7.33 3.01
N VAL A 115 8.31 -6.88 3.88
CA VAL A 115 8.28 -5.47 4.33
C VAL A 115 9.50 -5.09 5.16
N THR A 116 10.07 -6.07 5.90
CA THR A 116 11.33 -5.89 6.62
C THR A 116 12.51 -5.70 5.65
N GLY A 117 12.56 -6.51 4.59
CA GLY A 117 13.55 -6.37 3.52
C GLY A 117 13.45 -5.02 2.79
N LEU A 118 12.23 -4.60 2.49
CA LEU A 118 11.96 -3.29 1.89
C LEU A 118 12.43 -2.14 2.81
N GLU A 119 12.19 -2.25 4.11
CA GLU A 119 12.70 -1.28 5.08
C GLU A 119 14.24 -1.20 5.06
N GLY A 120 14.91 -2.35 4.97
CA GLY A 120 16.36 -2.41 4.80
C GLY A 120 16.85 -1.68 3.54
N ALA A 121 16.11 -1.78 2.43
CA ALA A 121 16.39 -1.06 1.21
C ALA A 121 16.13 0.46 1.36
N ARG A 122 15.02 0.85 2.01
CA ARG A 122 14.69 2.26 2.28
C ARG A 122 15.75 2.95 3.15
N ARG A 123 16.28 2.28 4.15
CA ARG A 123 17.40 2.79 4.99
C ARG A 123 18.69 3.00 4.17
N ARG A 124 18.83 2.30 3.05
CA ARG A 124 19.95 2.47 2.10
C ARG A 124 19.66 3.40 0.94
N GLY A 125 18.59 4.20 1.02
CA GLY A 125 18.25 5.23 0.05
C GLY A 125 17.26 4.83 -1.03
N PHE A 126 16.67 3.60 -0.97
CA PHE A 126 15.58 3.26 -1.85
C PHE A 126 14.36 4.17 -1.58
N GLN A 127 13.83 4.76 -2.64
CA GLN A 127 12.67 5.64 -2.58
C GLN A 127 11.51 5.03 -3.37
N ILE A 128 10.30 5.19 -2.84
CA ILE A 128 9.08 4.81 -3.55
C ILE A 128 8.82 5.87 -4.61
N GLU A 129 8.81 5.42 -5.86
CA GLU A 129 8.59 6.28 -7.02
C GLU A 129 7.14 6.79 -7.08
N ASN A 130 6.96 7.76 -7.96
CA ASN A 130 5.67 8.33 -8.26
C ASN A 130 4.74 7.27 -8.86
N MET A 131 3.57 7.09 -8.27
CA MET A 131 2.56 6.16 -8.78
C MET A 131 1.88 6.68 -10.07
N ARG A 132 1.97 8.00 -10.33
CA ARG A 132 1.36 8.62 -11.52
C ARG A 132 2.24 8.49 -12.76
N ASP A 133 3.57 8.49 -12.61
CA ASP A 133 4.51 8.34 -13.73
C ASP A 133 4.70 6.88 -14.17
N GLY A 134 4.31 5.94 -13.34
CA GLY A 134 4.31 4.51 -13.66
C GLY A 134 3.17 4.13 -14.60
N ALA A 135 3.04 4.77 -15.78
CA ALA A 135 2.05 4.52 -16.81
C ALA A 135 0.69 4.08 -16.25
N GLU A 136 -0.39 4.65 -16.67
CA GLU A 136 -1.74 4.09 -16.56
C GLU A 136 -1.75 2.67 -15.97
N VAL A 137 -1.68 2.55 -14.65
CA VAL A 137 -2.23 1.39 -14.01
C VAL A 137 -3.72 1.61 -14.16
N LYS A 138 -4.21 1.30 -15.35
CA LYS A 138 -5.58 0.83 -15.48
C LYS A 138 -5.62 -0.27 -14.44
N SER A 139 -6.19 0.01 -13.29
CA SER A 139 -6.26 -0.99 -12.24
C SER A 139 -6.97 -2.18 -12.89
N ILE A 140 -6.62 -3.40 -12.49
CA ILE A 140 -7.37 -4.60 -12.94
C ILE A 140 -8.88 -4.35 -12.70
N VAL A 141 -9.21 -3.56 -11.69
CA VAL A 141 -10.55 -3.11 -11.34
C VAL A 141 -11.10 -2.12 -12.40
N ASP A 142 -10.30 -1.16 -12.89
CA ASP A 142 -10.72 -0.21 -13.92
C ASP A 142 -10.91 -0.91 -15.27
N ASP A 143 -10.02 -1.85 -15.60
CA ASP A 143 -10.13 -2.66 -16.83
C ASP A 143 -11.35 -3.62 -16.76
N TRP A 144 -11.61 -4.20 -15.57
CA TRP A 144 -12.81 -4.98 -15.32
C TRP A 144 -14.06 -4.11 -15.37
N LEU A 145 -14.06 -2.95 -14.74
CA LEU A 145 -15.18 -2.01 -14.71
C LEU A 145 -15.50 -1.47 -16.12
N GLU A 146 -14.49 -1.09 -16.89
CA GLU A 146 -14.67 -0.68 -18.30
C GLU A 146 -15.27 -1.80 -19.15
N ARG A 147 -14.82 -3.05 -18.98
CA ARG A 147 -15.39 -4.21 -19.68
C ARG A 147 -16.85 -4.44 -19.30
N GLU A 148 -17.18 -4.31 -18.01
CA GLU A 148 -18.54 -4.51 -17.54
C GLU A 148 -19.49 -3.39 -17.97
N LEU A 149 -19.02 -2.13 -17.95
CA LEU A 149 -19.77 -0.98 -18.48
C LEU A 149 -19.98 -1.10 -19.99
N LYS A 150 -18.99 -1.60 -20.74
CA LYS A 150 -19.12 -1.86 -22.17
C LYS A 150 -20.18 -2.93 -22.45
N LYS A 151 -20.18 -4.05 -21.72
CA LYS A 151 -21.21 -5.09 -21.84
C LYS A 151 -22.62 -4.55 -21.53
N ARG A 152 -22.76 -3.73 -20.48
CA ARG A 152 -24.03 -3.10 -20.14
C ARG A 152 -24.54 -2.17 -21.26
N ARG A 153 -23.66 -1.34 -21.83
CA ARG A 153 -24.02 -0.45 -22.96
C ARG A 153 -24.46 -1.25 -24.18
N GLU A 154 -23.76 -2.34 -24.50
CA GLU A 154 -24.14 -3.23 -25.62
C GLU A 154 -25.49 -3.93 -25.36
N PHE A 155 -25.72 -4.37 -24.13
CA PHE A 155 -27.01 -4.97 -23.74
C PHE A 155 -28.15 -3.96 -23.85
N MET A 156 -27.99 -2.72 -23.37
CA MET A 156 -28.98 -1.66 -23.44
C MET A 156 -29.30 -1.31 -24.91
N LYS A 157 -28.29 -1.17 -25.78
CA LYS A 157 -28.51 -0.95 -27.22
C LYS A 157 -29.31 -2.06 -27.88
N LYS A 158 -29.05 -3.33 -27.54
CA LYS A 158 -29.82 -4.46 -28.03
C LYS A 158 -31.27 -4.46 -27.55
N ALA A 159 -31.51 -4.06 -26.31
CA ALA A 159 -32.82 -3.94 -25.72
C ALA A 159 -33.63 -2.83 -26.40
N GLU A 160 -33.05 -1.66 -26.66
CA GLU A 160 -33.71 -0.55 -27.37
C GLU A 160 -34.13 -0.92 -28.80
N ILE A 161 -33.31 -1.70 -29.54
CA ILE A 161 -33.62 -2.18 -30.87
C ILE A 161 -34.82 -3.13 -30.88
N ASN A 162 -34.97 -3.94 -29.83
CA ASN A 162 -36.09 -4.90 -29.72
C ASN A 162 -37.41 -4.26 -29.25
N TYR A 163 -37.40 -3.02 -28.75
CA TYR A 163 -38.59 -2.28 -28.36
C TYR A 163 -39.10 -1.35 -29.48
N SER A 164 -38.32 -1.17 -30.55
CA SER A 164 -38.64 -0.28 -31.67
C SER A 164 -39.11 -1.05 -32.92
N ALA A 165 -39.26 -2.35 -32.84
CA ALA A 165 -39.78 -3.24 -33.91
C ALA A 165 -41.14 -3.83 -33.51
#